data_ca861b7f5fa9a160140125a7b6f3c49c
#
_entry.id   ca861b7f5fa9a160140125a7b6f3c49c
#
_cell.length_a   1.000
_cell.length_b   1.000
_cell.length_c   1.000
_cell.angle_alpha   90.00
_cell.angle_beta   90.00
_cell.angle_gamma   90.00
#
_symmetry.space_group_name_H-M   'P 1'
#
loop_
_entity.id
_entity.type
_entity.pdbx_description
1 polymer ?
#
loop_
_entity_poly.entity_id
_entity_poly.type
_entity_poly.pdbx_seq_one_letter_code
_entity_poly.pdbx_strand_id
1 'polypeptide(L)'
;HMQPYHKPPGTWYAYGNCWVDLLRDQWKQFGLPWGLNRLYEYKYIYRIKPDYRHILKIKNTRDMMQFTKRFGHLASSRKWYEVDRINWWKASHFYTGIDIRFRQKFADKVKWYEFWDCSSGVIWNANAIKAVKLLRKI
;
A
#
# COMPACT_ATOMS: atom_id res chain seq x y z
N HIS A 1 4.27 -9.91 15.61
CA HIS A 1 4.68 -8.53 15.44
C HIS A 1 5.19 -8.24 14.02
N MET A 2 5.32 -6.97 13.72
CA MET A 2 5.71 -6.53 12.38
C MET A 2 7.23 -6.45 12.25
N GLN A 3 7.75 -7.12 11.23
CA GLN A 3 9.15 -7.00 10.83
C GLN A 3 9.32 -5.85 9.83
N PRO A 4 10.55 -5.36 9.59
CA PRO A 4 10.81 -4.40 8.53
C PRO A 4 10.67 -5.08 7.16
N TYR A 5 9.56 -4.77 6.48
CA TYR A 5 9.26 -5.27 5.15
C TYR A 5 9.04 -4.12 4.16
N HIS A 6 9.01 -4.45 2.87
CA HIS A 6 8.63 -3.49 1.82
C HIS A 6 7.17 -3.05 1.96
N LYS A 7 6.29 -3.97 2.35
CA LYS A 7 4.87 -3.72 2.57
C LYS A 7 4.45 -4.18 3.95
N PRO A 8 3.62 -3.41 4.66
CA PRO A 8 3.10 -3.81 5.96
C PRO A 8 1.99 -4.84 5.83
N PRO A 9 1.79 -5.70 6.84
CA PRO A 9 0.59 -6.53 6.93
C PRO A 9 -0.62 -5.69 7.29
N GLY A 10 -1.80 -6.16 6.89
CA GLY A 10 -3.06 -5.49 7.21
C GLY A 10 -4.11 -5.67 6.14
N THR A 11 -5.19 -4.90 6.25
CA THR A 11 -6.24 -4.83 5.24
C THR A 11 -5.86 -3.81 4.19
N TRP A 12 -5.57 -4.29 2.99
CA TRP A 12 -5.23 -3.46 1.84
C TRP A 12 -6.47 -2.99 1.11
N TYR A 13 -6.49 -1.75 0.67
CA TYR A 13 -7.52 -1.18 -0.18
C TYR A 13 -6.90 -0.34 -1.29
N ALA A 14 -7.63 -0.19 -2.37
CA ALA A 14 -7.24 0.67 -3.48
C ALA A 14 -8.37 1.62 -3.83
N TYR A 15 -8.03 2.68 -4.54
CA TYR A 15 -9.01 3.65 -5.02
C TYR A 15 -9.63 3.15 -6.33
N GLY A 16 -10.97 3.16 -6.39
CA GLY A 16 -11.71 2.69 -7.55
C GLY A 16 -11.38 1.24 -7.91
N ASN A 17 -11.25 0.97 -9.18
CA ASN A 17 -10.94 -0.36 -9.72
C ASN A 17 -9.45 -0.60 -9.98
N CYS A 18 -8.58 0.18 -9.36
CA CYS A 18 -7.15 0.18 -9.67
C CYS A 18 -6.53 -1.22 -9.68
N TRP A 19 -6.75 -2.01 -8.65
CA TRP A 19 -6.19 -3.36 -8.61
C TRP A 19 -6.87 -4.33 -9.56
N VAL A 20 -8.17 -4.20 -9.75
CA VAL A 20 -8.90 -5.07 -10.69
C VAL A 20 -8.40 -4.84 -12.10
N ASP A 21 -8.23 -3.58 -12.50
CA ASP A 21 -7.72 -3.21 -13.81
C ASP A 21 -6.26 -3.64 -13.98
N LEU A 22 -5.43 -3.44 -12.97
CA LEU A 22 -4.03 -3.86 -12.99
C LEU A 22 -3.89 -5.37 -13.21
N LEU A 23 -4.64 -6.19 -12.50
CA LEU A 23 -4.60 -7.64 -12.65
C LEU A 23 -5.09 -8.09 -14.03
N ARG A 24 -6.12 -7.45 -14.58
CA ARG A 24 -6.60 -7.71 -15.94
C ARG A 24 -5.56 -7.32 -16.99
N ASP A 25 -4.93 -6.15 -16.81
CA ASP A 25 -3.94 -5.65 -17.76
C ASP A 25 -2.68 -6.53 -17.77
N GLN A 26 -2.25 -7.00 -16.63
CA GLN A 26 -1.13 -7.95 -16.53
C GLN A 26 -1.43 -9.23 -17.30
N TRP A 27 -2.63 -9.77 -17.20
CA TRP A 27 -3.01 -10.94 -17.96
C TRP A 27 -3.06 -10.67 -19.47
N LYS A 28 -3.65 -9.56 -19.87
CA LYS A 28 -3.74 -9.18 -21.29
C LYS A 28 -2.36 -8.90 -21.91
N GLN A 29 -1.52 -8.18 -21.18
CA GLN A 29 -0.23 -7.72 -21.69
C GLN A 29 0.79 -8.84 -21.77
N PHE A 30 0.83 -9.72 -20.77
CA PHE A 30 1.86 -10.74 -20.65
C PHE A 30 1.36 -12.15 -20.95
N GLY A 31 0.05 -12.35 -21.10
CA GLY A 31 -0.54 -13.67 -21.28
C GLY A 31 -0.23 -14.62 -20.12
N LEU A 32 0.00 -14.09 -18.94
CA LEU A 32 0.51 -14.86 -17.81
C LEU A 32 -0.61 -15.51 -17.01
N PRO A 33 -0.57 -16.85 -16.84
CA PRO A 33 -1.59 -17.57 -16.06
C PRO A 33 -1.71 -17.07 -14.62
N TRP A 34 -0.61 -16.59 -14.03
CA TRP A 34 -0.63 -16.13 -12.65
C TRP A 34 -1.51 -14.88 -12.43
N GLY A 35 -1.58 -13.97 -13.40
CA GLY A 35 -2.48 -12.82 -13.33
C GLY A 35 -3.95 -13.25 -13.34
N LEU A 36 -4.29 -14.19 -14.19
CA LEU A 36 -5.62 -14.77 -14.26
C LEU A 36 -5.97 -15.55 -12.98
N ASN A 37 -5.03 -16.34 -12.46
CA ASN A 37 -5.21 -17.10 -11.24
C ASN A 37 -5.50 -16.17 -10.05
N ARG A 38 -4.82 -15.04 -9.96
CA ARG A 38 -5.07 -14.05 -8.90
C ARG A 38 -6.48 -13.47 -8.99
N LEU A 39 -7.01 -13.21 -10.19
CA LEU A 39 -8.40 -12.79 -10.36
C LEU A 39 -9.39 -13.86 -9.87
N TYR A 40 -9.10 -15.14 -10.10
CA TYR A 40 -9.95 -16.23 -9.64
C TYR A 40 -9.90 -16.45 -8.13
N GLU A 41 -8.81 -16.06 -7.47
CA GLU A 41 -8.71 -16.10 -6.01
C GLU A 41 -9.64 -15.08 -5.35
N TYR A 42 -9.93 -13.97 -6.02
CA TYR A 42 -10.77 -12.89 -5.51
C TYR A 42 -12.16 -12.99 -6.12
N LYS A 43 -13.09 -13.47 -5.32
CA LYS A 43 -14.48 -13.69 -5.76
C LYS A 43 -15.37 -12.49 -5.58
N TYR A 44 -15.01 -11.59 -4.66
CA TYR A 44 -15.87 -10.49 -4.25
C TYR A 44 -15.12 -9.19 -4.16
N ILE A 45 -15.81 -8.09 -4.47
CA ILE A 45 -15.30 -6.73 -4.27
C ILE A 45 -16.11 -6.07 -3.18
N TYR A 46 -15.39 -5.55 -2.18
CA TYR A 46 -15.99 -4.84 -1.07
C TYR A 46 -15.59 -3.37 -1.11
N ARG A 47 -16.49 -2.50 -0.70
CA ARG A 47 -16.16 -1.13 -0.34
C ARG A 47 -15.86 -1.10 1.15
N ILE A 48 -14.75 -0.48 1.50
CA ILE A 48 -14.48 -0.17 2.91
C ILE A 48 -14.61 1.32 3.15
N LYS A 49 -15.02 1.68 4.36
CA LYS A 49 -15.05 3.07 4.83
C LYS A 49 -14.03 3.21 5.96
N PRO A 50 -12.84 3.77 5.66
CA PRO A 50 -11.83 3.98 6.69
C PRO A 50 -12.20 5.12 7.63
N ASP A 51 -11.74 5.01 8.87
CA ASP A 51 -11.61 6.15 9.75
C ASP A 51 -10.23 6.78 9.52
N TYR A 52 -10.19 7.90 8.81
CA TYR A 52 -8.95 8.53 8.38
C TYR A 52 -8.24 9.33 9.48
N ARG A 53 -8.82 9.49 10.67
CA ARG A 53 -8.26 10.37 11.72
C ARG A 53 -6.82 10.03 12.09
N HIS A 54 -6.46 8.76 12.11
CA HIS A 54 -5.12 8.28 12.48
C HIS A 54 -4.45 7.48 11.36
N ILE A 55 -4.94 7.60 10.14
CA ILE A 55 -4.28 7.05 8.96
C ILE A 55 -3.35 8.13 8.41
N LEU A 56 -2.07 7.80 8.29
CA LEU A 56 -1.11 8.70 7.69
C LEU A 56 -1.35 8.80 6.19
N LYS A 57 -1.55 10.01 5.68
CA LYS A 57 -1.68 10.26 4.24
C LYS A 57 -0.39 10.83 3.68
N ILE A 58 0.19 10.13 2.72
CA ILE A 58 1.34 10.62 1.96
C ILE A 58 0.82 11.18 0.63
N LYS A 59 0.93 12.50 0.46
CA LYS A 59 0.35 13.23 -0.67
C LYS A 59 1.39 13.81 -1.61
N ASN A 60 2.62 13.98 -1.14
CA ASN A 60 3.68 14.67 -1.88
C ASN A 60 5.06 14.14 -1.48
N THR A 61 6.10 14.63 -2.18
CA THR A 61 7.48 14.22 -1.94
C THR A 61 7.96 14.54 -0.53
N ARG A 62 7.54 15.66 0.03
CA ARG A 62 7.92 16.04 1.39
C ARG A 62 7.37 15.06 2.42
N ASP A 63 6.10 14.70 2.30
CA ASP A 63 5.48 13.70 3.18
C ASP A 63 6.21 12.36 3.07
N MET A 64 6.52 11.93 1.85
CA MET A 64 7.25 10.70 1.57
C MET A 64 8.64 10.72 2.21
N MET A 65 9.36 11.81 2.08
CA MET A 65 10.68 11.98 2.67
C MET A 65 10.63 11.96 4.20
N GLN A 66 9.72 12.69 4.80
CA GLN A 66 9.58 12.77 6.25
C GLN A 66 9.23 11.41 6.84
N PHE A 67 8.32 10.68 6.23
CA PHE A 67 7.96 9.33 6.66
C PHE A 67 9.15 8.38 6.56
N THR A 68 9.83 8.39 5.43
CA THR A 68 10.97 7.50 5.19
C THR A 68 12.12 7.76 6.15
N LYS A 69 12.43 9.03 6.43
CA LYS A 69 13.47 9.38 7.41
C LYS A 69 13.12 8.93 8.82
N ARG A 70 11.84 9.03 9.20
CA ARG A 70 11.39 8.68 10.54
C ARG A 70 11.31 7.18 10.78
N PHE A 71 10.83 6.43 9.80
CA PHE A 71 10.49 5.02 9.96
C PHE A 71 11.36 4.07 9.13
N GLY A 72 12.22 4.58 8.28
CA GLY A 72 13.09 3.75 7.46
C GLY A 72 14.26 3.16 8.22
N HIS A 73 14.74 2.00 7.78
CA HIS A 73 16.00 1.43 8.22
C HIS A 73 17.16 2.13 7.50
N LEU A 74 17.91 2.93 8.22
CA LEU A 74 18.97 3.77 7.67
C LEU A 74 20.38 3.16 7.79
N ALA A 75 20.52 1.94 8.32
CA ALA A 75 21.80 1.37 8.74
C ALA A 75 22.90 1.37 7.66
N SER A 76 22.53 1.35 6.37
CA SER A 76 23.49 1.38 5.25
C SER A 76 23.19 2.42 4.20
N SER A 77 22.13 3.23 4.39
CA SER A 77 21.65 4.19 3.39
C SER A 77 22.14 5.59 3.70
N ARG A 78 22.76 6.24 2.73
CA ARG A 78 23.22 7.64 2.82
C ARG A 78 22.14 8.63 2.44
N LYS A 79 21.17 8.22 1.61
CA LYS A 79 20.10 9.06 1.09
C LYS A 79 18.75 8.45 1.45
N TRP A 80 17.81 9.30 1.85
CA TRP A 80 16.50 8.83 2.31
C TRP A 80 15.77 7.96 1.27
N TYR A 81 15.89 8.28 -0.01
CA TYR A 81 15.19 7.53 -1.06
C TYR A 81 15.82 6.17 -1.37
N GLU A 82 17.01 5.90 -0.87
CA GLU A 82 17.68 4.58 -0.97
C GLU A 82 17.25 3.60 0.10
N VAL A 83 16.48 4.04 1.10
CA VAL A 83 15.92 3.17 2.14
C VAL A 83 15.00 2.15 1.49
N ASP A 84 15.28 0.86 1.69
CA ASP A 84 14.52 -0.24 1.10
C ASP A 84 13.57 -0.92 2.06
N ARG A 85 13.65 -0.62 3.36
CA ARG A 85 12.82 -1.23 4.40
C ARG A 85 12.29 -0.17 5.36
N ILE A 86 11.03 -0.35 5.75
CA ILE A 86 10.35 0.50 6.72
C ILE A 86 10.11 -0.31 8.00
N ASN A 87 10.33 0.32 9.14
CA ASN A 87 9.95 -0.22 10.42
C ASN A 87 8.45 -0.01 10.66
N TRP A 88 7.64 -0.90 10.10
CA TRP A 88 6.19 -0.81 10.19
C TRP A 88 5.68 -1.00 11.62
N TRP A 89 6.39 -1.78 12.42
CA TRP A 89 6.06 -1.95 13.84
C TRP A 89 6.13 -0.61 14.59
N LYS A 90 7.19 0.16 14.36
CA LYS A 90 7.31 1.51 14.94
C LYS A 90 6.19 2.43 14.43
N ALA A 91 5.91 2.42 13.14
CA ALA A 91 4.84 3.23 12.56
C ALA A 91 3.47 2.88 13.14
N SER A 92 3.23 1.61 13.48
CA SER A 92 1.97 1.16 14.06
C SER A 92 1.66 1.73 15.44
N HIS A 93 2.65 2.27 16.14
CA HIS A 93 2.46 2.96 17.42
C HIS A 93 1.90 4.38 17.26
N PHE A 94 2.00 4.96 16.07
CA PHE A 94 1.60 6.34 15.80
C PHE A 94 0.37 6.43 14.91
N TYR A 95 0.15 5.44 14.06
CA TYR A 95 -0.91 5.46 13.04
C TYR A 95 -1.66 4.14 13.03
N THR A 96 -2.91 4.17 12.54
CA THR A 96 -3.73 2.98 12.34
C THR A 96 -3.58 2.38 10.94
N GLY A 97 -2.93 3.10 10.06
CA GLY A 97 -2.68 2.71 8.69
C GLY A 97 -1.94 3.77 7.92
N ILE A 98 -1.70 3.51 6.65
CA ILE A 98 -1.05 4.43 5.73
C ILE A 98 -1.80 4.45 4.41
N ASP A 99 -1.91 5.61 3.79
CA ASP A 99 -2.60 5.84 2.53
C ASP A 99 -1.68 6.65 1.63
N ILE A 100 -1.35 6.12 0.47
CA ILE A 100 -0.40 6.73 -0.45
C ILE A 100 -1.06 6.91 -1.81
N ARG A 101 -1.23 8.15 -2.24
CA ARG A 101 -1.60 8.46 -3.61
C ARG A 101 -0.44 8.14 -4.54
N PHE A 102 -0.66 7.22 -5.47
CA PHE A 102 0.41 6.78 -6.37
C PHE A 102 0.90 7.94 -7.24
N ARG A 103 2.22 8.04 -7.32
CA ARG A 103 2.92 8.91 -8.26
C ARG A 103 4.09 8.15 -8.85
N GLN A 104 4.21 8.17 -10.17
CA GLN A 104 5.28 7.46 -10.87
C GLN A 104 6.67 7.87 -10.37
N LYS A 105 6.88 9.15 -10.08
CA LYS A 105 8.15 9.62 -9.55
C LYS A 105 8.54 9.01 -8.19
N PHE A 106 7.57 8.61 -7.37
CA PHE A 106 7.85 7.91 -6.12
C PHE A 106 8.30 6.47 -6.40
N ALA A 107 7.61 5.77 -7.29
CA ALA A 107 7.97 4.41 -7.68
C ALA A 107 9.35 4.37 -8.34
N ASP A 108 9.70 5.38 -9.12
CA ASP A 108 10.99 5.46 -9.80
C ASP A 108 12.15 5.82 -8.87
N LYS A 109 11.88 6.59 -7.82
CA LYS A 109 12.93 7.16 -6.97
C LYS A 109 13.04 6.51 -5.61
N VAL A 110 11.92 6.21 -4.95
CA VAL A 110 11.86 5.76 -3.56
C VAL A 110 11.88 4.25 -3.52
N LYS A 111 12.97 3.67 -3.05
CA LYS A 111 13.23 2.24 -3.17
C LYS A 111 12.20 1.35 -2.47
N TRP A 112 11.82 1.66 -1.23
CA TRP A 112 10.83 0.83 -0.53
C TRP A 112 9.44 0.89 -1.17
N TYR A 113 9.12 1.98 -1.91
CA TYR A 113 7.83 2.20 -2.54
C TYR A 113 7.70 1.52 -3.92
N GLU A 114 8.78 1.02 -4.51
CA GLU A 114 8.77 0.41 -5.85
C GLU A 114 7.79 -0.77 -5.99
N PHE A 115 7.44 -1.43 -4.86
CA PHE A 115 6.49 -2.54 -4.84
C PHE A 115 5.03 -2.08 -4.73
N TRP A 116 4.80 -0.79 -4.66
CA TRP A 116 3.47 -0.19 -4.62
C TRP A 116 2.97 0.04 -6.04
N ASP A 117 1.82 -0.54 -6.41
CA ASP A 117 1.40 -0.61 -7.81
C ASP A 117 0.41 0.49 -8.20
N CYS A 118 -0.33 1.02 -7.25
CA CYS A 118 -1.33 2.05 -7.51
C CYS A 118 -1.69 2.83 -6.24
N SER A 119 -2.54 3.85 -6.40
CA SER A 119 -3.06 4.60 -5.25
C SER A 119 -3.83 3.66 -4.33
N SER A 120 -3.27 3.42 -3.16
CA SER A 120 -3.76 2.42 -2.23
C SER A 120 -3.34 2.74 -0.80
N GLY A 121 -3.94 2.02 0.12
CA GLY A 121 -3.60 2.12 1.52
C GLY A 121 -3.66 0.77 2.20
N VAL A 122 -3.21 0.74 3.43
CA VAL A 122 -3.29 -0.42 4.29
C VAL A 122 -3.65 0.00 5.69
N ILE A 123 -4.60 -0.71 6.28
CA ILE A 123 -5.05 -0.51 7.66
C ILE A 123 -4.62 -1.71 8.47
N TRP A 124 -3.74 -1.50 9.44
CA TRP A 124 -3.27 -2.57 10.33
C TRP A 124 -4.00 -2.61 11.67
N ASN A 125 -4.74 -1.54 12.01
CA ASN A 125 -5.63 -1.55 13.17
C ASN A 125 -7.08 -1.59 12.69
N ALA A 126 -7.76 -2.71 12.91
CA ALA A 126 -9.12 -2.95 12.44
C ALA A 126 -10.15 -1.94 12.98
N ASN A 127 -9.87 -1.28 14.10
CA ASN A 127 -10.74 -0.23 14.63
C ASN A 127 -10.87 0.97 13.69
N ALA A 128 -9.95 1.12 12.75
CA ALA A 128 -10.02 2.17 11.73
C ALA A 128 -10.89 1.80 10.52
N ILE A 129 -11.51 0.63 10.51
CA ILE A 129 -12.47 0.22 9.48
C ILE A 129 -13.87 0.45 10.04
N LYS A 130 -14.55 1.50 9.58
CA LYS A 130 -15.90 1.86 10.05
C LYS A 130 -16.99 1.00 9.47
N ALA A 131 -16.88 0.63 8.21
CA ALA A 131 -17.90 -0.14 7.51
C ALA A 131 -17.29 -0.93 6.35
N VAL A 132 -17.89 -2.07 6.06
CA VAL A 132 -17.57 -2.91 4.92
C VAL A 132 -18.87 -3.23 4.20
N LYS A 133 -18.93 -2.99 2.90
CA LYS A 133 -20.10 -3.27 2.07
C LYS A 133 -19.69 -4.09 0.86
N LEU A 134 -20.39 -5.21 0.65
CA LEU A 134 -20.24 -5.97 -0.59
C LEU A 134 -20.76 -5.16 -1.77
N LEU A 135 -19.94 -4.93 -2.79
CA LEU A 135 -20.32 -4.23 -4.01
C LEU A 135 -20.77 -5.18 -5.10
N ARG A 136 -19.95 -6.20 -5.38
CA ARG A 136 -20.25 -7.15 -6.45
C ARG A 136 -19.40 -8.42 -6.30
N LYS A 137 -19.86 -9.47 -6.94
CA LYS A 137 -19.10 -10.69 -7.19
C LYS A 137 -18.31 -10.52 -8.49
N ILE A 138 -17.08 -10.94 -8.48
CA ILE A 138 -16.26 -10.95 -9.69
C ILE A 138 -16.73 -12.06 -10.63
#